data_76ddb2af28ff1af79cbc21c86d759ff2
#
_entry.id   76ddb2af28ff1af79cbc21c86d759ff2
#
_cell.length_a   1.000
_cell.length_b   1.000
_cell.length_c   1.000
_cell.angle_alpha   90.00
_cell.angle_beta   90.00
_cell.angle_gamma   90.00
#
_symmetry.space_group_name_H-M   'P 1'
#
loop_
_entity.id
_entity.type
_entity.pdbx_description
1 polymer ?
#
loop_
_entity_poly.entity_id
_entity_poly.type
_entity_poly.pdbx_seq_one_letter_code
_entity_poly.pdbx_strand_id
1 'polypeptide(L)'
;RQQWLEPQVGAVVLEALASQAGSALVFLPGQGEIERLAQWLEGRLPEDVRLAPLYGRLDMAAQQAAIEPAPAGSRKLVLTTNVAETSLTIEGVSVVIDSGLERRATFDMRSGVTRLETRQIARASATQRAGRAGRLGPGVCYRLWSAEVQERLAEQSPPDILTQELTGLLLDAAQWGARVESLPLLDMPPAAAVASARRLLVALGAMKPEAEQQLTPAGRTMAAFGTHPRLARMLLRARELEAEGLTGIVADAAFLVALL
;
A
#
# COMPACT_ATOMS: atom_id res chain seq x y z
N ARG A 1 3.94 -27.75 0.56
CA ARG A 1 3.25 -27.35 -0.69
C ARG A 1 2.48 -26.10 -0.36
N GLN A 2 2.85 -24.95 -0.91
CA GLN A 2 2.04 -23.74 -0.83
C GLN A 2 0.71 -24.05 -1.55
N GLN A 3 -0.36 -24.19 -0.78
CA GLN A 3 -1.71 -24.25 -1.38
C GLN A 3 -2.00 -22.87 -1.97
N TRP A 4 -2.40 -22.87 -3.23
CA TRP A 4 -2.78 -21.65 -3.92
C TRP A 4 -3.98 -21.01 -3.21
N LEU A 5 -3.88 -19.74 -2.90
CA LEU A 5 -4.91 -18.99 -2.17
C LEU A 5 -6.22 -18.92 -2.98
N GLU A 6 -6.13 -18.75 -4.28
CA GLU A 6 -7.25 -18.44 -5.16
C GLU A 6 -8.32 -19.54 -5.22
N PRO A 7 -8.01 -20.85 -5.34
CA PRO A 7 -9.03 -21.89 -5.32
C PRO A 7 -9.78 -21.97 -3.98
N GLN A 8 -9.10 -21.73 -2.86
CA GLN A 8 -9.72 -21.74 -1.53
C GLN A 8 -10.65 -20.55 -1.35
N VAL A 9 -10.19 -19.34 -1.66
CA VAL A 9 -11.02 -18.14 -1.62
C VAL A 9 -12.20 -18.27 -2.60
N GLY A 10 -11.94 -18.76 -3.81
CA GLY A 10 -12.95 -18.91 -4.84
C GLY A 10 -14.07 -19.89 -4.44
N ALA A 11 -13.75 -21.00 -3.79
CA ALA A 11 -14.74 -21.93 -3.27
C ALA A 11 -15.67 -21.27 -2.24
N VAL A 12 -15.10 -20.53 -1.28
CA VAL A 12 -15.88 -19.78 -0.28
C VAL A 12 -16.70 -18.66 -0.93
N VAL A 13 -16.17 -17.98 -1.95
CA VAL A 13 -16.92 -16.98 -2.73
C VAL A 13 -18.17 -17.59 -3.34
N LEU A 14 -18.04 -18.73 -4.02
CA LEU A 14 -19.19 -19.40 -4.67
C LEU A 14 -20.23 -19.88 -3.64
N GLU A 15 -19.78 -20.46 -2.53
CA GLU A 15 -20.65 -20.87 -1.40
C GLU A 15 -21.38 -19.67 -0.80
N ALA A 16 -20.67 -18.57 -0.53
CA ALA A 16 -21.25 -17.36 0.02
C ALA A 16 -22.29 -16.73 -0.93
N LEU A 17 -21.99 -16.66 -2.23
CA LEU A 17 -22.93 -16.14 -3.24
C LEU A 17 -24.18 -17.03 -3.41
N ALA A 18 -24.07 -18.33 -3.17
CA ALA A 18 -25.20 -19.24 -3.21
C ALA A 18 -26.10 -19.15 -1.96
N SER A 19 -25.52 -18.85 -0.79
CA SER A 19 -26.20 -18.87 0.49
C SER A 19 -26.65 -17.49 0.99
N GLN A 20 -26.04 -16.41 0.50
CA GLN A 20 -26.29 -15.04 0.96
C GLN A 20 -26.83 -14.16 -0.16
N ALA A 21 -27.69 -13.23 0.20
CA ALA A 21 -28.14 -12.16 -0.70
C ALA A 21 -27.20 -10.94 -0.65
N GLY A 22 -27.28 -10.09 -1.68
CA GLY A 22 -26.54 -8.85 -1.78
C GLY A 22 -25.15 -9.00 -2.43
N SER A 23 -24.42 -7.90 -2.49
CA SER A 23 -23.08 -7.83 -3.05
C SER A 23 -22.03 -8.35 -2.06
N ALA A 24 -20.96 -8.92 -2.61
CA ALA A 24 -19.85 -9.45 -1.83
C ALA A 24 -18.56 -8.66 -2.04
N LEU A 25 -17.79 -8.49 -0.97
CA LEU A 25 -16.48 -7.84 -0.95
C LEU A 25 -15.42 -8.84 -0.50
N VAL A 26 -14.40 -9.08 -1.33
CA VAL A 26 -13.32 -10.03 -1.05
C VAL A 26 -12.02 -9.28 -0.84
N PHE A 27 -11.44 -9.41 0.34
CA PHE A 27 -10.13 -8.83 0.66
C PHE A 27 -9.00 -9.78 0.32
N LEU A 28 -8.09 -9.34 -0.54
CA LEU A 28 -6.92 -10.05 -1.04
C LEU A 28 -5.64 -9.23 -0.80
N PRO A 29 -4.46 -9.87 -0.69
CA PRO A 29 -3.24 -9.15 -0.36
C PRO A 29 -2.76 -8.20 -1.46
N GLY A 30 -3.03 -8.47 -2.75
CA GLY A 30 -2.52 -7.64 -3.83
C GLY A 30 -3.18 -7.87 -5.19
N GLN A 31 -2.77 -7.05 -6.16
CA GLN A 31 -3.29 -7.08 -7.53
C GLN A 31 -3.16 -8.46 -8.19
N GLY A 32 -2.01 -9.12 -8.04
CA GLY A 32 -1.79 -10.44 -8.68
C GLY A 32 -2.76 -11.51 -8.17
N GLU A 33 -3.10 -11.51 -6.87
CA GLU A 33 -4.10 -12.40 -6.29
C GLU A 33 -5.51 -12.05 -6.76
N ILE A 34 -5.82 -10.78 -6.94
CA ILE A 34 -7.09 -10.30 -7.50
C ILE A 34 -7.26 -10.80 -8.93
N GLU A 35 -6.26 -10.63 -9.78
CA GLU A 35 -6.30 -11.04 -11.19
C GLU A 35 -6.41 -12.55 -11.33
N ARG A 36 -5.63 -13.32 -10.56
CA ARG A 36 -5.71 -14.79 -10.59
C ARG A 36 -7.04 -15.33 -10.08
N LEU A 37 -7.59 -14.71 -9.00
CA LEU A 37 -8.92 -15.10 -8.51
C LEU A 37 -10.02 -14.71 -9.52
N ALA A 38 -9.92 -13.54 -10.15
CA ALA A 38 -10.85 -13.13 -11.20
C ALA A 38 -10.86 -14.13 -12.35
N GLN A 39 -9.69 -14.54 -12.84
CA GLN A 39 -9.54 -15.56 -13.87
C GLN A 39 -10.08 -16.92 -13.41
N TRP A 40 -9.82 -17.32 -12.16
CA TRP A 40 -10.34 -18.56 -11.62
C TRP A 40 -11.87 -18.58 -11.56
N LEU A 41 -12.51 -17.43 -11.27
CA LEU A 41 -13.97 -17.27 -11.18
C LEU A 41 -14.66 -17.16 -12.56
N GLU A 42 -13.92 -16.95 -13.61
CA GLU A 42 -14.46 -16.81 -14.96
C GLU A 42 -15.30 -18.05 -15.35
N GLY A 43 -16.53 -17.84 -15.82
CA GLY A 43 -17.48 -18.89 -16.16
C GLY A 43 -18.04 -19.69 -14.97
N ARG A 44 -17.73 -19.31 -13.72
CA ARG A 44 -18.22 -19.98 -12.51
C ARG A 44 -19.21 -19.15 -11.70
N LEU A 45 -19.27 -17.84 -11.97
CA LEU A 45 -20.16 -16.93 -11.24
C LEU A 45 -21.62 -17.09 -11.70
N PRO A 46 -22.60 -16.91 -10.79
CA PRO A 46 -24.01 -16.77 -11.17
C PRO A 46 -24.24 -15.64 -12.17
N GLU A 47 -25.24 -15.77 -13.05
CA GLU A 47 -25.52 -14.80 -14.11
C GLU A 47 -25.87 -13.39 -13.59
N ASP A 48 -26.42 -13.31 -12.39
CA ASP A 48 -26.77 -12.06 -11.71
C ASP A 48 -25.57 -11.38 -11.04
N VAL A 49 -24.38 -12.01 -10.99
CA VAL A 49 -23.21 -11.49 -10.30
C VAL A 49 -22.20 -10.88 -11.27
N ARG A 50 -21.88 -9.61 -11.07
CA ARG A 50 -20.87 -8.89 -11.83
C ARG A 50 -19.56 -8.80 -11.04
N LEU A 51 -18.47 -9.29 -11.64
CA LEU A 51 -17.13 -9.18 -11.08
C LEU A 51 -16.58 -7.76 -11.26
N ALA A 52 -16.03 -7.18 -10.19
CA ALA A 52 -15.46 -5.83 -10.16
C ALA A 52 -14.14 -5.82 -9.39
N PRO A 53 -12.98 -5.92 -10.05
CA PRO A 53 -11.69 -5.71 -9.40
C PRO A 53 -11.56 -4.26 -8.90
N LEU A 54 -10.89 -4.08 -7.72
CA LEU A 54 -10.66 -2.76 -7.11
C LEU A 54 -9.29 -2.70 -6.43
N TYR A 55 -8.34 -2.02 -7.06
CA TYR A 55 -7.00 -1.78 -6.50
C TYR A 55 -6.41 -0.46 -7.04
N GLY A 56 -5.41 0.10 -6.36
CA GLY A 56 -4.95 1.47 -6.56
C GLY A 56 -4.35 1.80 -7.93
N ARG A 57 -3.95 0.79 -8.74
CA ARG A 57 -3.41 1.01 -10.10
C ARG A 57 -4.46 0.99 -11.21
N LEU A 58 -5.71 0.72 -10.88
CA LEU A 58 -6.79 0.81 -11.86
C LEU A 58 -7.01 2.26 -12.28
N ASP A 59 -7.45 2.45 -13.52
CA ASP A 59 -7.91 3.75 -13.96
C ASP A 59 -9.15 4.23 -13.17
N MET A 60 -9.38 5.53 -13.18
CA MET A 60 -10.47 6.16 -12.40
C MET A 60 -11.86 5.63 -12.80
N ALA A 61 -12.08 5.32 -14.07
CA ALA A 61 -13.38 4.83 -14.54
C ALA A 61 -13.65 3.41 -14.01
N ALA A 62 -12.65 2.53 -14.02
CA ALA A 62 -12.76 1.18 -13.47
C ALA A 62 -12.94 1.20 -11.94
N GLN A 63 -12.22 2.09 -11.22
CA GLN A 63 -12.43 2.27 -9.78
C GLN A 63 -13.84 2.77 -9.47
N GLN A 64 -14.33 3.76 -10.21
CA GLN A 64 -15.69 4.31 -10.04
C GLN A 64 -16.75 3.23 -10.29
N ALA A 65 -16.62 2.44 -11.37
CA ALA A 65 -17.52 1.35 -11.69
C ALA A 65 -17.56 0.25 -10.60
N ALA A 66 -16.44 0.01 -9.92
CA ALA A 66 -16.39 -0.93 -8.79
C ALA A 66 -17.13 -0.40 -7.55
N ILE A 67 -17.11 0.93 -7.33
CA ILE A 67 -17.71 1.58 -6.15
C ILE A 67 -19.22 1.80 -6.33
N GLU A 68 -19.67 2.16 -7.53
CA GLU A 68 -21.08 2.44 -7.83
C GLU A 68 -22.00 1.28 -7.47
N PRO A 69 -23.27 1.52 -7.12
CA PRO A 69 -24.24 0.47 -6.85
C PRO A 69 -24.38 -0.52 -8.01
N ALA A 70 -24.70 -1.77 -7.69
CA ALA A 70 -25.04 -2.74 -8.73
C ALA A 70 -26.33 -2.33 -9.43
N PRO A 71 -26.46 -2.56 -10.77
CA PRO A 71 -27.73 -2.36 -11.46
C PRO A 71 -28.86 -3.19 -10.83
N ALA A 72 -30.10 -2.70 -10.95
CA ALA A 72 -31.27 -3.41 -10.42
C ALA A 72 -31.33 -4.86 -10.93
N GLY A 73 -31.57 -5.80 -10.01
CA GLY A 73 -31.62 -7.24 -10.31
C GLY A 73 -30.24 -7.90 -10.43
N SER A 74 -29.15 -7.18 -10.19
CA SER A 74 -27.81 -7.78 -10.20
C SER A 74 -27.07 -7.52 -8.87
N ARG A 75 -26.05 -8.32 -8.60
CA ARG A 75 -25.14 -8.22 -7.45
C ARG A 75 -23.72 -7.98 -7.94
N LYS A 76 -22.86 -7.40 -7.10
CA LYS A 76 -21.44 -7.27 -7.37
C LYS A 76 -20.61 -8.21 -6.50
N LEU A 77 -19.57 -8.74 -7.12
CA LEU A 77 -18.45 -9.35 -6.42
C LEU A 77 -17.23 -8.44 -6.58
N VAL A 78 -16.90 -7.68 -5.55
CA VAL A 78 -15.76 -6.76 -5.58
C VAL A 78 -14.54 -7.48 -5.01
N LEU A 79 -13.48 -7.63 -5.81
CA LEU A 79 -12.19 -8.17 -5.36
C LEU A 79 -11.26 -6.99 -5.06
N THR A 80 -10.83 -6.84 -3.81
CA THR A 80 -10.10 -5.64 -3.39
C THR A 80 -8.89 -5.94 -2.52
N THR A 81 -8.03 -4.95 -2.40
CA THR A 81 -6.97 -4.90 -1.38
C THR A 81 -7.47 -4.09 -0.16
N ASN A 82 -6.56 -3.69 0.73
CA ASN A 82 -6.86 -2.80 1.85
C ASN A 82 -7.40 -1.41 1.43
N VAL A 83 -7.41 -1.06 0.15
CA VAL A 83 -8.00 0.22 -0.34
C VAL A 83 -9.47 0.36 0.04
N ALA A 84 -10.22 -0.73 0.12
CA ALA A 84 -11.63 -0.72 0.55
C ALA A 84 -11.80 -0.88 2.07
N GLU A 85 -10.73 -0.94 2.86
CA GLU A 85 -10.80 -1.13 4.30
C GLU A 85 -11.33 0.12 5.03
N THR A 86 -10.89 1.31 4.63
CA THR A 86 -11.24 2.58 5.31
C THR A 86 -11.85 3.62 4.40
N SER A 87 -11.29 3.86 3.23
CA SER A 87 -11.50 5.08 2.45
C SER A 87 -12.71 5.06 1.51
N LEU A 88 -13.28 3.88 1.21
CA LEU A 88 -14.33 3.74 0.22
C LEU A 88 -15.59 3.13 0.83
N THR A 89 -16.74 3.65 0.46
CA THR A 89 -18.04 3.04 0.76
C THR A 89 -18.57 2.39 -0.52
N ILE A 90 -18.74 1.08 -0.49
CA ILE A 90 -19.34 0.32 -1.59
C ILE A 90 -20.75 -0.05 -1.15
N GLU A 91 -21.75 0.50 -1.85
CA GLU A 91 -23.15 0.26 -1.48
C GLU A 91 -23.60 -1.17 -1.79
N GLY A 92 -24.54 -1.67 -0.99
CA GLY A 92 -25.15 -2.98 -1.18
C GLY A 92 -24.29 -4.18 -0.75
N VAL A 93 -23.11 -3.95 -0.14
CA VAL A 93 -22.27 -5.03 0.39
C VAL A 93 -22.88 -5.56 1.69
N SER A 94 -23.31 -6.82 1.66
CA SER A 94 -23.78 -7.57 2.82
C SER A 94 -22.90 -8.78 3.16
N VAL A 95 -21.96 -9.13 2.27
CA VAL A 95 -21.04 -10.27 2.46
C VAL A 95 -19.60 -9.77 2.37
N VAL A 96 -18.78 -10.15 3.34
CA VAL A 96 -17.33 -9.96 3.31
C VAL A 96 -16.64 -11.31 3.36
N ILE A 97 -15.64 -11.50 2.49
CA ILE A 97 -14.75 -12.65 2.52
C ILE A 97 -13.34 -12.09 2.72
N ASP A 98 -12.71 -12.42 3.83
CA ASP A 98 -11.40 -11.87 4.20
C ASP A 98 -10.33 -12.96 4.20
N SER A 99 -9.32 -12.82 3.35
CA SER A 99 -8.18 -13.73 3.29
C SER A 99 -7.29 -13.66 4.55
N GLY A 100 -7.43 -12.62 5.38
CA GLY A 100 -6.56 -12.38 6.53
C GLY A 100 -5.16 -11.88 6.16
N LEU A 101 -4.95 -11.51 4.90
CA LEU A 101 -3.65 -11.12 4.36
C LEU A 101 -3.67 -9.69 3.82
N GLU A 102 -2.49 -9.04 3.91
CA GLU A 102 -2.21 -7.75 3.27
C GLU A 102 -0.80 -7.72 2.68
N ARG A 103 -0.56 -6.85 1.70
CA ARG A 103 0.80 -6.47 1.28
C ARG A 103 1.20 -5.20 1.97
N ARG A 104 2.35 -5.24 2.61
CA ARG A 104 2.93 -4.11 3.31
C ARG A 104 4.34 -3.81 2.82
N ALA A 105 4.61 -2.53 2.59
CA ALA A 105 5.96 -2.05 2.34
C ALA A 105 6.79 -2.18 3.63
N THR A 106 7.94 -2.83 3.54
CA THR A 106 8.89 -2.96 4.66
C THR A 106 10.27 -2.56 4.17
N PHE A 107 10.88 -1.62 4.87
CA PHE A 107 12.24 -1.20 4.56
C PHE A 107 13.26 -2.13 5.21
N ASP A 108 14.13 -2.73 4.40
CA ASP A 108 15.26 -3.50 4.88
C ASP A 108 16.49 -2.59 5.02
N MET A 109 16.85 -2.27 6.24
CA MET A 109 18.01 -1.42 6.54
C MET A 109 19.36 -2.02 6.08
N ARG A 110 19.43 -3.33 5.86
CA ARG A 110 20.68 -3.98 5.43
C ARG A 110 20.91 -3.79 3.94
N SER A 111 19.88 -3.96 3.13
CA SER A 111 19.95 -3.80 1.67
C SER A 111 19.62 -2.37 1.21
N GLY A 112 18.99 -1.56 2.06
CA GLY A 112 18.50 -0.21 1.72
C GLY A 112 17.37 -0.23 0.70
N VAL A 113 16.61 -1.33 0.63
CA VAL A 113 15.52 -1.53 -0.34
C VAL A 113 14.20 -1.73 0.40
N THR A 114 13.16 -1.06 -0.07
CA THR A 114 11.79 -1.32 0.35
C THR A 114 11.21 -2.49 -0.44
N ARG A 115 10.66 -3.49 0.26
CA ARG A 115 10.03 -4.66 -0.33
C ARG A 115 8.56 -4.74 0.07
N LEU A 116 7.72 -5.21 -0.83
CA LEU A 116 6.34 -5.54 -0.51
C LEU A 116 6.29 -6.97 0.01
N GLU A 117 5.93 -7.13 1.28
CA GLU A 117 5.79 -8.44 1.92
C GLU A 117 4.32 -8.75 2.19
N THR A 118 3.92 -10.01 1.90
CA THR A 118 2.61 -10.49 2.30
C THR A 118 2.66 -10.90 3.77
N ARG A 119 1.77 -10.32 4.59
CA ARG A 119 1.67 -10.55 6.04
C ARG A 119 0.24 -10.78 6.44
N GLN A 120 0.04 -11.34 7.64
CA GLN A 120 -1.26 -11.36 8.30
C GLN A 120 -1.66 -9.94 8.70
N ILE A 121 -2.94 -9.65 8.55
CA ILE A 121 -3.54 -8.37 9.00
C ILE A 121 -3.56 -8.28 10.52
N ALA A 122 -3.74 -7.07 11.02
CA ALA A 122 -4.01 -6.84 12.44
C ALA A 122 -5.48 -7.15 12.78
N ARG A 123 -5.77 -7.35 14.07
CA ARG A 123 -7.13 -7.56 14.59
C ARG A 123 -8.05 -6.37 14.30
N ALA A 124 -7.52 -5.15 14.40
CA ALA A 124 -8.24 -3.94 14.06
C ALA A 124 -8.66 -3.94 12.57
N SER A 125 -7.77 -4.30 11.65
CA SER A 125 -8.08 -4.45 10.22
C SER A 125 -9.15 -5.52 9.98
N ALA A 126 -9.03 -6.68 10.63
CA ALA A 126 -10.06 -7.74 10.53
C ALA A 126 -11.44 -7.25 10.96
N THR A 127 -11.50 -6.41 11.99
CA THR A 127 -12.75 -5.80 12.48
C THR A 127 -13.29 -4.76 11.51
N GLN A 128 -12.43 -3.90 10.98
CA GLN A 128 -12.83 -2.89 9.98
C GLN A 128 -13.34 -3.53 8.69
N ARG A 129 -12.65 -4.56 8.19
CA ARG A 129 -13.07 -5.32 7.00
C ARG A 129 -14.42 -6.00 7.22
N ALA A 130 -14.61 -6.68 8.35
CA ALA A 130 -15.90 -7.29 8.69
C ALA A 130 -17.04 -6.25 8.79
N GLY A 131 -16.76 -5.07 9.33
CA GLY A 131 -17.71 -3.95 9.42
C GLY A 131 -18.18 -3.42 8.04
N ARG A 132 -17.53 -3.80 6.95
CA ARG A 132 -18.01 -3.45 5.60
C ARG A 132 -19.31 -4.16 5.23
N ALA A 133 -19.53 -5.38 5.72
CA ALA A 133 -20.80 -6.10 5.51
C ALA A 133 -21.95 -5.54 6.33
N GLY A 134 -21.68 -4.91 7.47
CA GLY A 134 -22.70 -4.47 8.42
C GLY A 134 -23.09 -2.98 8.36
N ARG A 135 -22.71 -2.24 7.31
CA ARG A 135 -22.91 -0.77 7.26
C ARG A 135 -24.35 -0.33 7.11
N LEU A 136 -25.13 -1.00 6.29
CA LEU A 136 -26.51 -0.62 5.94
C LEU A 136 -27.55 -1.62 6.47
N GLY A 137 -27.12 -2.72 7.10
CA GLY A 137 -28.00 -3.76 7.62
C GLY A 137 -27.21 -4.97 8.10
N PRO A 138 -27.87 -6.07 8.48
CA PRO A 138 -27.20 -7.31 8.85
C PRO A 138 -26.32 -7.82 7.72
N GLY A 139 -25.09 -8.24 8.05
CA GLY A 139 -24.14 -8.78 7.11
C GLY A 139 -23.34 -9.96 7.66
N VAL A 140 -22.68 -10.69 6.79
CA VAL A 140 -21.89 -11.88 7.12
C VAL A 140 -20.43 -11.67 6.71
N CYS A 141 -19.50 -12.09 7.57
CA CYS A 141 -18.07 -12.06 7.28
C CYS A 141 -17.47 -13.47 7.39
N TYR A 142 -16.95 -13.97 6.28
CA TYR A 142 -16.19 -15.21 6.20
C TYR A 142 -14.70 -14.89 6.40
N ARG A 143 -14.12 -15.31 7.52
CA ARG A 143 -12.69 -15.19 7.82
C ARG A 143 -11.98 -16.47 7.42
N LEU A 144 -11.01 -16.38 6.51
CA LEU A 144 -10.30 -17.54 5.95
C LEU A 144 -9.09 -17.95 6.80
N TRP A 145 -9.20 -17.88 8.11
CA TRP A 145 -8.19 -18.32 9.08
C TRP A 145 -8.84 -18.91 10.32
N SER A 146 -8.09 -19.69 11.09
CA SER A 146 -8.59 -20.35 12.29
C SER A 146 -8.76 -19.39 13.47
N ALA A 147 -9.53 -19.82 14.47
CA ALA A 147 -9.69 -19.10 15.74
C ALA A 147 -8.35 -18.88 16.45
N GLU A 148 -7.44 -19.87 16.40
CA GLU A 148 -6.11 -19.76 17.00
C GLU A 148 -5.25 -18.70 16.30
N VAL A 149 -5.36 -18.57 14.98
CA VAL A 149 -4.70 -17.48 14.24
C VAL A 149 -5.30 -16.14 14.63
N GLN A 150 -6.64 -16.06 14.78
CA GLN A 150 -7.32 -14.84 15.23
C GLN A 150 -6.81 -14.35 16.60
N GLU A 151 -6.56 -15.25 17.53
CA GLU A 151 -6.03 -14.92 18.87
C GLU A 151 -4.61 -14.39 18.83
N ARG A 152 -3.80 -14.84 17.84
CA ARG A 152 -2.40 -14.44 17.67
C ARG A 152 -2.20 -13.19 16.82
N LEU A 153 -3.24 -12.68 16.17
CA LEU A 153 -3.15 -11.44 15.41
C LEU A 153 -2.72 -10.30 16.33
N ALA A 154 -1.77 -9.48 15.85
CA ALA A 154 -1.44 -8.22 16.51
C ALA A 154 -2.70 -7.35 16.66
N GLU A 155 -2.82 -6.59 17.73
CA GLU A 155 -3.98 -5.71 17.91
C GLU A 155 -4.11 -4.69 16.81
N GLN A 156 -2.99 -4.02 16.49
CA GLN A 156 -2.91 -2.97 15.48
C GLN A 156 -1.70 -3.18 14.57
N SER A 157 -1.79 -2.70 13.37
CA SER A 157 -0.63 -2.60 12.49
C SER A 157 0.35 -1.56 13.04
N PRO A 158 1.67 -1.83 13.04
CA PRO A 158 2.63 -0.84 13.46
C PRO A 158 2.54 0.41 12.57
N PRO A 159 2.66 1.63 13.13
CA PRO A 159 2.72 2.86 12.36
C PRO A 159 3.85 2.84 11.32
N ASP A 160 3.64 3.48 10.19
CA ASP A 160 4.59 3.50 9.08
C ASP A 160 5.94 4.09 9.47
N ILE A 161 5.96 5.09 10.35
CA ILE A 161 7.18 5.73 10.85
C ILE A 161 8.13 4.74 11.56
N LEU A 162 7.62 3.61 12.05
CA LEU A 162 8.41 2.56 12.71
C LEU A 162 8.98 1.55 11.71
N THR A 163 8.47 1.49 10.49
CA THR A 163 8.76 0.38 9.55
C THR A 163 9.23 0.84 8.18
N GLN A 164 9.03 2.11 7.82
CA GLN A 164 9.39 2.64 6.52
C GLN A 164 10.77 3.33 6.52
N GLU A 165 11.23 3.65 5.34
CA GLU A 165 12.46 4.41 5.10
C GLU A 165 12.23 5.88 5.48
N LEU A 166 13.17 6.48 6.21
CA LEU A 166 12.99 7.80 6.82
C LEU A 166 13.80 8.93 6.14
N THR A 167 14.50 8.63 5.05
CA THR A 167 15.39 9.61 4.40
C THR A 167 14.64 10.84 3.89
N GLY A 168 13.44 10.63 3.29
CA GLY A 168 12.55 11.70 2.87
C GLY A 168 12.10 12.56 4.05
N LEU A 169 11.59 11.92 5.10
CA LEU A 169 11.16 12.63 6.33
C LEU A 169 12.27 13.49 6.94
N LEU A 170 13.50 12.95 7.02
CA LEU A 170 14.62 13.71 7.56
C LEU A 170 15.02 14.89 6.67
N LEU A 171 14.93 14.72 5.35
CA LEU A 171 15.22 15.80 4.39
C LEU A 171 14.19 16.93 4.54
N ASP A 172 12.91 16.60 4.65
CA ASP A 172 11.81 17.57 4.81
C ASP A 172 11.89 18.28 6.16
N ALA A 173 12.13 17.54 7.25
CA ALA A 173 12.32 18.14 8.57
C ALA A 173 13.50 19.13 8.58
N ALA A 174 14.62 18.76 7.96
CA ALA A 174 15.78 19.62 7.84
C ALA A 174 15.52 20.86 6.96
N GLN A 175 14.68 20.74 5.94
CA GLN A 175 14.21 21.85 5.10
C GLN A 175 13.40 22.85 5.93
N TRP A 176 12.61 22.39 6.90
CA TRP A 176 11.88 23.24 7.86
C TRP A 176 12.75 23.78 8.99
N GLY A 177 14.01 23.33 9.09
CA GLY A 177 14.91 23.69 10.19
C GLY A 177 14.61 22.96 11.50
N ALA A 178 13.88 21.84 11.44
CA ALA A 178 13.49 21.04 12.61
C ALA A 178 14.24 19.69 12.66
N ARG A 179 14.41 19.17 13.88
CA ARG A 179 14.88 17.80 14.11
C ARG A 179 13.67 16.87 14.17
N VAL A 180 13.78 15.69 13.56
CA VAL A 180 12.71 14.68 13.65
C VAL A 180 12.43 14.34 15.12
N GLU A 181 13.47 14.30 15.95
CA GLU A 181 13.37 14.03 17.39
C GLU A 181 12.69 15.15 18.19
N SER A 182 12.57 16.35 17.62
CA SER A 182 11.88 17.49 18.25
C SER A 182 10.45 17.70 17.75
N LEU A 183 10.02 16.91 16.75
CA LEU A 183 8.65 17.00 16.23
C LEU A 183 7.66 16.35 17.22
N PRO A 184 6.45 16.89 17.38
CA PRO A 184 5.41 16.32 18.25
C PRO A 184 4.76 15.08 17.58
N LEU A 185 5.55 14.03 17.36
CA LEU A 185 5.10 12.78 16.77
C LEU A 185 4.44 11.89 17.83
N LEU A 186 3.38 11.18 17.45
CA LEU A 186 2.73 10.19 18.33
C LEU A 186 3.67 9.02 18.65
N ASP A 187 4.34 8.53 17.61
CA ASP A 187 5.33 7.47 17.71
C ASP A 187 6.67 7.99 17.23
N MET A 188 7.70 7.81 18.08
CA MET A 188 9.05 8.23 17.70
C MET A 188 9.70 7.20 16.80
N PRO A 189 10.34 7.62 15.68
CA PRO A 189 11.04 6.70 14.81
C PRO A 189 12.22 6.02 15.52
N PRO A 190 12.56 4.77 15.17
CA PRO A 190 13.69 4.07 15.75
C PRO A 190 15.00 4.85 15.53
N ALA A 191 15.79 5.06 16.59
CA ALA A 191 17.04 5.80 16.50
C ALA A 191 18.02 5.24 15.44
N ALA A 192 18.05 3.92 15.28
CA ALA A 192 18.86 3.26 14.25
C ALA A 192 18.41 3.62 12.82
N ALA A 193 17.09 3.73 12.58
CA ALA A 193 16.54 4.15 11.30
C ALA A 193 16.85 5.62 10.99
N VAL A 194 16.69 6.49 11.98
CA VAL A 194 17.07 7.91 11.89
C VAL A 194 18.56 8.05 11.57
N ALA A 195 19.43 7.35 12.30
CA ALA A 195 20.87 7.37 12.05
C ALA A 195 21.24 6.85 10.65
N SER A 196 20.55 5.81 10.16
CA SER A 196 20.75 5.27 8.81
C SER A 196 20.34 6.27 7.73
N ALA A 197 19.16 6.88 7.88
CA ALA A 197 18.67 7.91 6.96
C ALA A 197 19.61 9.14 6.92
N ARG A 198 20.11 9.58 8.07
CA ARG A 198 21.08 10.68 8.17
C ARG A 198 22.38 10.34 7.44
N ARG A 199 22.95 9.15 7.67
CA ARG A 199 24.15 8.70 6.93
C ARG A 199 23.93 8.71 5.43
N LEU A 200 22.76 8.28 4.97
CA LEU A 200 22.43 8.31 3.54
C LEU A 200 22.36 9.75 3.01
N LEU A 201 21.71 10.69 3.72
CA LEU A 201 21.65 12.10 3.30
C LEU A 201 23.03 12.75 3.24
N VAL A 202 23.92 12.41 4.17
CA VAL A 202 25.32 12.86 4.11
C VAL A 202 26.03 12.26 2.90
N ALA A 203 25.89 10.96 2.65
CA ALA A 203 26.50 10.27 1.49
C ALA A 203 26.00 10.81 0.16
N LEU A 204 24.73 11.22 0.08
CA LEU A 204 24.14 11.88 -1.10
C LEU A 204 24.58 13.36 -1.25
N GLY A 205 25.30 13.91 -0.27
CA GLY A 205 25.70 15.32 -0.24
C GLY A 205 24.54 16.26 0.07
N ALA A 206 23.43 15.76 0.61
CA ALA A 206 22.29 16.58 1.02
C ALA A 206 22.49 17.28 2.36
N MET A 207 23.22 16.65 3.27
CA MET A 207 23.53 17.17 4.60
C MET A 207 25.04 17.26 4.82
N LYS A 208 25.46 18.19 5.71
CA LYS A 208 26.86 18.30 6.14
C LYS A 208 27.16 17.25 7.20
N PRO A 209 28.32 16.58 7.17
CA PRO A 209 28.69 15.56 8.15
C PRO A 209 28.75 16.09 9.60
N GLU A 210 29.25 17.33 9.75
CA GLU A 210 29.60 17.93 11.04
C GLU A 210 28.50 18.82 11.63
N ALA A 211 27.53 19.19 10.84
CA ALA A 211 26.43 20.06 11.26
C ALA A 211 25.11 19.26 11.18
N GLU A 212 24.71 18.75 12.35
CA GLU A 212 23.40 18.10 12.44
C GLU A 212 22.32 19.02 11.86
N GLN A 213 21.68 18.57 10.76
CA GLN A 213 20.51 19.20 10.10
C GLN A 213 20.77 20.37 9.15
N GLN A 214 22.00 20.79 8.90
CA GLN A 214 22.23 21.78 7.88
C GLN A 214 22.22 21.15 6.47
N LEU A 215 21.19 21.52 5.70
CA LEU A 215 21.16 21.18 4.30
C LEU A 215 22.25 21.92 3.52
N THR A 216 22.92 21.19 2.67
CA THR A 216 23.78 21.79 1.63
C THR A 216 22.92 22.52 0.58
N PRO A 217 23.49 23.33 -0.34
CA PRO A 217 22.74 23.82 -1.49
C PRO A 217 22.12 22.69 -2.32
N ALA A 218 22.85 21.59 -2.53
CA ALA A 218 22.32 20.39 -3.20
C ALA A 218 21.16 19.76 -2.43
N GLY A 219 21.23 19.69 -1.09
CA GLY A 219 20.16 19.18 -0.25
C GLY A 219 18.87 19.99 -0.36
N ARG A 220 18.95 21.32 -0.40
CA ARG A 220 17.78 22.18 -0.63
C ARG A 220 17.17 21.95 -2.01
N THR A 221 17.99 21.78 -3.03
CA THR A 221 17.51 21.47 -4.38
C THR A 221 16.86 20.07 -4.41
N MET A 222 17.44 19.08 -3.73
CA MET A 222 16.85 17.74 -3.65
C MET A 222 15.47 17.76 -2.96
N ALA A 223 15.32 18.50 -1.87
CA ALA A 223 14.04 18.66 -1.18
C ALA A 223 12.96 19.28 -2.10
N ALA A 224 13.34 20.21 -2.98
CA ALA A 224 12.41 20.84 -3.91
C ALA A 224 11.89 19.92 -5.03
N PHE A 225 12.54 18.79 -5.31
CA PHE A 225 12.05 17.84 -6.32
C PHE A 225 10.83 17.03 -5.89
N GLY A 226 10.52 16.94 -4.59
CA GLY A 226 9.38 16.18 -4.09
C GLY A 226 9.46 14.67 -4.38
N THR A 227 10.64 14.13 -4.62
CA THR A 227 10.90 12.71 -4.86
C THR A 227 11.91 12.16 -3.86
N HIS A 228 12.06 10.82 -3.85
CA HIS A 228 13.02 10.17 -2.96
C HIS A 228 14.44 10.76 -3.11
N PRO A 229 15.19 11.06 -2.04
CA PRO A 229 16.49 11.75 -2.10
C PRO A 229 17.53 11.10 -3.02
N ARG A 230 17.52 9.77 -3.18
CA ARG A 230 18.38 9.06 -4.15
C ARG A 230 18.07 9.45 -5.59
N LEU A 231 16.76 9.55 -5.92
CA LEU A 231 16.30 9.94 -7.25
C LEU A 231 16.55 11.42 -7.50
N ALA A 232 16.31 12.27 -6.50
CA ALA A 232 16.65 13.68 -6.55
C ALA A 232 18.16 13.90 -6.80
N ARG A 233 19.04 13.13 -6.14
CA ARG A 233 20.48 13.19 -6.36
C ARG A 233 20.86 12.73 -7.78
N MET A 234 20.19 11.71 -8.31
CA MET A 234 20.40 11.27 -9.70
C MET A 234 20.09 12.38 -10.70
N LEU A 235 18.96 13.09 -10.53
CA LEU A 235 18.60 14.24 -11.37
C LEU A 235 19.62 15.37 -11.28
N LEU A 236 20.08 15.69 -10.06
CA LEU A 236 21.12 16.72 -9.89
C LEU A 236 22.42 16.32 -10.59
N ARG A 237 22.86 15.06 -10.45
CA ARG A 237 24.08 14.60 -11.10
C ARG A 237 23.93 14.58 -12.62
N ALA A 238 22.77 14.23 -13.13
CA ALA A 238 22.49 14.33 -14.57
C ALA A 238 22.64 15.77 -15.07
N ARG A 239 22.13 16.77 -14.35
CA ARG A 239 22.32 18.19 -14.70
C ARG A 239 23.79 18.63 -14.67
N GLU A 240 24.55 18.19 -13.66
CA GLU A 240 25.99 18.45 -13.58
C GLU A 240 26.73 17.88 -14.81
N LEU A 241 26.44 16.62 -15.17
CA LEU A 241 27.04 15.94 -16.31
C LEU A 241 26.64 16.55 -17.65
N GLU A 242 25.41 17.03 -17.79
CA GLU A 242 24.97 17.73 -19.01
C GLU A 242 25.69 19.07 -19.17
N ALA A 243 25.96 19.78 -18.06
CA ALA A 243 26.79 20.99 -18.07
C ALA A 243 28.27 20.69 -18.40
N GLU A 244 28.75 19.48 -18.15
CA GLU A 244 30.08 18.97 -18.54
C GLU A 244 30.14 18.52 -20.03
N GLY A 245 29.01 18.56 -20.75
CA GLY A 245 28.93 18.26 -22.19
C GLY A 245 28.26 16.92 -22.55
N LEU A 246 27.74 16.15 -21.59
CA LEU A 246 26.98 14.91 -21.84
C LEU A 246 25.52 15.24 -22.17
N THR A 247 25.17 15.40 -23.42
CA THR A 247 23.83 15.81 -23.87
C THR A 247 22.78 14.69 -23.68
N GLY A 248 21.55 15.07 -23.29
CA GLY A 248 20.41 14.18 -23.21
C GLY A 248 20.27 13.40 -21.87
N ILE A 249 21.28 13.41 -21.01
CA ILE A 249 21.31 12.61 -19.77
C ILE A 249 20.27 13.07 -18.74
N VAL A 250 19.86 14.34 -18.76
CA VAL A 250 18.79 14.85 -17.89
C VAL A 250 17.44 14.25 -18.30
N ALA A 251 17.16 14.12 -19.60
CA ALA A 251 15.94 13.51 -20.09
C ALA A 251 15.87 12.02 -19.72
N ASP A 252 16.98 11.30 -19.88
CA ASP A 252 17.07 9.89 -19.50
C ASP A 252 16.88 9.69 -17.98
N ALA A 253 17.52 10.53 -17.17
CA ALA A 253 17.37 10.50 -15.72
C ALA A 253 15.92 10.80 -15.29
N ALA A 254 15.28 11.81 -15.91
CA ALA A 254 13.89 12.14 -15.64
C ALA A 254 12.93 11.00 -16.00
N PHE A 255 13.18 10.34 -17.14
CA PHE A 255 12.43 9.16 -17.55
C PHE A 255 12.57 8.02 -16.55
N LEU A 256 13.78 7.72 -16.08
CA LEU A 256 14.02 6.70 -15.06
C LEU A 256 13.34 7.03 -13.73
N VAL A 257 13.37 8.29 -13.30
CA VAL A 257 12.66 8.73 -12.07
C VAL A 257 11.16 8.57 -12.21
N ALA A 258 10.60 8.80 -13.40
CA ALA A 258 9.17 8.63 -13.65
C ALA A 258 8.71 7.15 -13.67
N LEU A 259 9.64 6.22 -13.93
CA LEU A 259 9.37 4.78 -13.92
C LEU A 259 9.51 4.14 -12.52
N LEU A 260 10.27 4.75 -11.62
CA LEU A 260 10.59 4.24 -10.28
C LEU A 260 9.69 4.85 -9.21
#